data_ffa0a0027ed22642ea248bb35a0ce056
#
_entry.id   ffa0a0027ed22642ea248bb35a0ce056
#
_cell.length_a   1.000
_cell.length_b   1.000
_cell.length_c   1.000
_cell.angle_alpha   90.00
_cell.angle_beta   90.00
_cell.angle_gamma   90.00
#
_symmetry.space_group_name_H-M   'P 1'
#
loop_
_entity.id
_entity.type
_entity.pdbx_description
1 polymer ?
#
loop_
_entity_poly.entity_id
_entity_poly.type
_entity_poly.pdbx_seq_one_letter_code
_entity_poly.pdbx_strand_id
1 'polypeptide(L)'
;IDALPKIIENHPDIKVLVAGPGDPDEIMKDVDPILHPRITFLGLLSEDEKRQFFKSIDLYIAPNTGGESFGIILAEAMATGVAILASDLSAFRNVLEDGKWGELFSTSDSVDLARRASALLADPLRRQSLASQSSEGAKRFDWPVVAEQIMDVYDLVSGNGEKVVLASGNRAWSKLIRGRGE
;
A
#
# COMPACT_ATOMS: atom_id res chain seq x y z
N ILE A 1 12.87 10.62 0.20
CA ILE A 1 14.11 11.30 -0.25
C ILE A 1 15.30 10.83 0.61
N ASP A 2 15.26 10.94 1.94
CA ASP A 2 16.38 10.68 2.86
C ASP A 2 17.00 9.27 2.75
N ALA A 3 16.24 8.31 2.27
CA ALA A 3 16.71 6.94 2.03
C ALA A 3 17.51 6.79 0.73
N LEU A 4 17.36 7.72 -0.22
CA LEU A 4 17.92 7.59 -1.58
C LEU A 4 19.44 7.51 -1.64
N PRO A 5 20.22 8.33 -0.90
CA PRO A 5 21.68 8.24 -0.94
C PRO A 5 22.16 6.81 -0.65
N LYS A 6 21.57 6.17 0.36
CA LYS A 6 21.95 4.82 0.78
C LYS A 6 21.50 3.73 -0.21
N ILE A 7 20.36 3.93 -0.86
CA ILE A 7 19.89 3.02 -1.92
C ILE A 7 20.81 3.13 -3.15
N ILE A 8 21.19 4.35 -3.54
CA ILE A 8 22.05 4.61 -4.70
C ILE A 8 23.47 4.06 -4.52
N GLU A 9 24.00 4.06 -3.30
CA GLU A 9 25.29 3.42 -3.01
C GLU A 9 25.31 1.95 -3.46
N ASN A 10 24.19 1.24 -3.27
CA ASN A 10 24.07 -0.17 -3.63
C ASN A 10 23.52 -0.40 -5.05
N HIS A 11 22.77 0.57 -5.58
CA HIS A 11 22.08 0.49 -6.86
C HIS A 11 22.30 1.79 -7.65
N PRO A 12 23.51 2.00 -8.22
CA PRO A 12 23.88 3.26 -8.85
C PRO A 12 23.05 3.64 -10.08
N ASP A 13 22.38 2.70 -10.71
CA ASP A 13 21.58 2.93 -11.92
C ASP A 13 20.07 3.12 -11.63
N ILE A 14 19.68 3.22 -10.35
CA ILE A 14 18.28 3.37 -9.99
C ILE A 14 17.68 4.66 -10.54
N LYS A 15 16.42 4.59 -10.98
CA LYS A 15 15.57 5.73 -11.31
C LYS A 15 14.41 5.77 -10.32
N VAL A 16 14.08 6.98 -9.89
CA VAL A 16 12.99 7.24 -8.97
C VAL A 16 11.90 7.99 -9.70
N LEU A 17 10.72 7.41 -9.79
CA LEU A 17 9.54 8.04 -10.34
C LEU A 17 8.62 8.47 -9.19
N VAL A 18 8.23 9.72 -9.18
CA VAL A 18 7.33 10.30 -8.18
C VAL A 18 6.03 10.68 -8.88
N ALA A 19 4.93 10.05 -8.48
CA ALA A 19 3.59 10.35 -8.98
C ALA A 19 2.72 10.90 -7.85
N GLY A 20 1.94 11.91 -8.13
CA GLY A 20 1.04 12.55 -7.18
C GLY A 20 1.05 14.07 -7.29
N PRO A 21 0.19 14.75 -6.51
CA PRO A 21 0.17 16.20 -6.42
C PRO A 21 1.39 16.70 -5.63
N GLY A 22 1.80 17.90 -5.88
CA GLY A 22 2.90 18.58 -5.18
C GLY A 22 3.69 19.48 -6.12
N ASP A 23 4.51 20.33 -5.55
CA ASP A 23 5.44 21.17 -6.28
C ASP A 23 6.83 20.50 -6.30
N PRO A 24 7.30 20.01 -7.47
CA PRO A 24 8.62 19.41 -7.60
C PRO A 24 9.76 20.33 -7.14
N ASP A 25 9.66 21.61 -7.44
CA ASP A 25 10.70 22.59 -7.10
C ASP A 25 10.81 22.78 -5.58
N GLU A 26 9.70 22.71 -4.86
CA GLU A 26 9.68 22.77 -3.40
C GLU A 26 10.35 21.54 -2.79
N ILE A 27 10.00 20.34 -3.29
CA ILE A 27 10.59 19.08 -2.81
C ILE A 27 12.10 19.04 -3.10
N MET A 28 12.51 19.50 -4.28
CA MET A 28 13.88 19.40 -4.73
C MET A 28 14.83 20.38 -4.05
N LYS A 29 14.32 21.41 -3.34
CA LYS A 29 15.18 22.37 -2.60
C LYS A 29 16.08 21.70 -1.56
N ASP A 30 15.56 20.68 -0.90
CA ASP A 30 16.22 19.97 0.20
C ASP A 30 16.92 18.68 -0.27
N VAL A 31 16.92 18.42 -1.59
CA VAL A 31 17.54 17.23 -2.18
C VAL A 31 18.93 17.57 -2.70
N ASP A 32 19.92 16.72 -2.37
CA ASP A 32 21.28 16.87 -2.91
C ASP A 32 21.22 16.91 -4.45
N PRO A 33 21.79 17.95 -5.08
CA PRO A 33 21.78 18.09 -6.54
C PRO A 33 22.33 16.88 -7.31
N ILE A 34 23.19 16.08 -6.71
CA ILE A 34 23.72 14.85 -7.33
C ILE A 34 22.62 13.80 -7.58
N LEU A 35 21.53 13.87 -6.82
CA LEU A 35 20.39 12.96 -6.94
C LEU A 35 19.35 13.42 -7.98
N HIS A 36 19.34 14.72 -8.32
CA HIS A 36 18.34 15.30 -9.22
C HIS A 36 18.17 14.55 -10.54
N PRO A 37 19.22 14.14 -11.26
CA PRO A 37 19.08 13.43 -12.53
C PRO A 37 18.42 12.07 -12.42
N ARG A 38 18.25 11.54 -11.21
CA ARG A 38 17.65 10.21 -10.95
C ARG A 38 16.17 10.28 -10.57
N ILE A 39 15.66 11.48 -10.29
CA ILE A 39 14.31 11.70 -9.82
C ILE A 39 13.48 12.31 -10.95
N THR A 40 12.35 11.72 -11.26
CA THR A 40 11.41 12.22 -12.25
C THR A 40 10.03 12.36 -11.61
N PHE A 41 9.49 13.56 -11.65
CA PHE A 41 8.13 13.85 -11.20
C PHE A 41 7.16 13.71 -12.37
N LEU A 42 6.12 12.91 -12.18
CA LEU A 42 5.10 12.63 -13.19
C LEU A 42 3.81 13.45 -12.99
N GLY A 43 3.70 14.15 -11.84
CA GLY A 43 2.48 14.87 -11.49
C GLY A 43 1.30 13.93 -11.21
N LEU A 44 0.09 14.46 -11.37
CA LEU A 44 -1.15 13.69 -11.23
C LEU A 44 -1.33 12.79 -12.45
N LEU A 45 -1.55 11.52 -12.20
CA LEU A 45 -1.80 10.50 -13.23
C LEU A 45 -3.30 10.21 -13.32
N SER A 46 -3.80 10.04 -14.54
CA SER A 46 -5.11 9.42 -14.78
C SER A 46 -5.11 7.94 -14.36
N GLU A 47 -6.28 7.32 -14.28
CA GLU A 47 -6.40 5.90 -13.92
C GLU A 47 -5.62 4.98 -14.87
N ASP A 48 -5.61 5.28 -16.16
CA ASP A 48 -4.86 4.49 -17.16
C ASP A 48 -3.34 4.70 -17.03
N GLU A 49 -2.89 5.94 -16.82
CA GLU A 49 -1.48 6.24 -16.59
C GLU A 49 -0.98 5.63 -15.27
N LYS A 50 -1.80 5.64 -14.23
CA LYS A 50 -1.48 5.01 -12.95
C LYS A 50 -1.26 3.50 -13.10
N ARG A 51 -2.12 2.82 -13.89
CA ARG A 51 -1.92 1.41 -14.21
C ARG A 51 -0.63 1.15 -14.99
N GLN A 52 -0.29 2.02 -15.93
CA GLN A 52 0.96 1.93 -16.68
C GLN A 52 2.17 2.21 -15.79
N PHE A 53 2.07 3.21 -14.92
CA PHE A 53 3.09 3.51 -13.92
C PHE A 53 3.42 2.29 -13.07
N PHE A 54 2.44 1.66 -12.42
CA PHE A 54 2.68 0.47 -11.61
C PHE A 54 3.29 -0.70 -12.39
N LYS A 55 2.94 -0.87 -13.66
CA LYS A 55 3.50 -1.92 -14.52
C LYS A 55 4.91 -1.61 -15.01
N SER A 56 5.35 -0.37 -14.96
CA SER A 56 6.65 0.07 -15.47
C SER A 56 7.76 0.07 -14.42
N ILE A 57 7.43 -0.11 -13.15
CA ILE A 57 8.37 -0.03 -12.04
C ILE A 57 8.68 -1.41 -11.46
N ASP A 58 9.89 -1.57 -10.94
CA ASP A 58 10.36 -2.81 -10.30
C ASP A 58 9.91 -2.94 -8.85
N LEU A 59 9.70 -1.81 -8.17
CA LEU A 59 9.32 -1.74 -6.77
C LEU A 59 8.47 -0.50 -6.52
N TYR A 60 7.28 -0.68 -5.98
CA TYR A 60 6.45 0.42 -5.49
C TYR A 60 6.76 0.67 -4.02
N ILE A 61 7.06 1.92 -3.67
CA ILE A 61 7.30 2.34 -2.30
C ILE A 61 6.20 3.31 -1.87
N ALA A 62 5.51 3.00 -0.78
CA ALA A 62 4.51 3.85 -0.12
C ALA A 62 5.06 4.36 1.22
N PRO A 63 5.79 5.50 1.24
CA PRO A 63 6.52 5.97 2.41
C PRO A 63 5.70 6.93 3.28
N ASN A 64 4.38 6.79 3.29
CA ASN A 64 3.49 7.64 4.06
C ASN A 64 3.84 7.60 5.55
N THR A 65 3.79 8.75 6.21
CA THR A 65 4.09 8.88 7.65
C THR A 65 2.84 9.02 8.50
N GLY A 66 1.66 9.12 7.88
CA GLY A 66 0.35 9.25 8.53
C GLY A 66 -0.74 9.70 7.57
N GLY A 67 -1.92 9.96 8.11
CA GLY A 67 -3.06 10.51 7.34
C GLY A 67 -3.77 9.48 6.44
N GLU A 68 -3.40 8.20 6.50
CA GLU A 68 -3.97 7.16 5.66
C GLU A 68 -5.10 6.43 6.39
N SER A 69 -6.27 6.37 5.78
CA SER A 69 -7.45 5.74 6.37
C SER A 69 -7.63 4.28 5.95
N PHE A 70 -7.35 3.97 4.69
CA PHE A 70 -7.50 2.62 4.13
C PHE A 70 -6.24 2.18 3.39
N GLY A 71 -5.65 3.03 2.54
CA GLY A 71 -4.52 2.66 1.68
C GLY A 71 -4.95 2.12 0.33
N ILE A 72 -5.94 2.75 -0.31
CA ILE A 72 -6.48 2.31 -1.62
C ILE A 72 -5.39 2.20 -2.68
N ILE A 73 -4.37 3.06 -2.60
CA ILE A 73 -3.23 3.04 -3.52
C ILE A 73 -2.45 1.71 -3.46
N LEU A 74 -2.41 1.06 -2.28
CA LEU A 74 -1.80 -0.26 -2.15
C LEU A 74 -2.66 -1.33 -2.84
N ALA A 75 -3.99 -1.28 -2.70
CA ALA A 75 -4.89 -2.20 -3.40
C ALA A 75 -4.76 -2.06 -4.93
N GLU A 76 -4.64 -0.83 -5.43
CA GLU A 76 -4.37 -0.54 -6.85
C GLU A 76 -3.02 -1.10 -7.30
N ALA A 77 -1.96 -0.89 -6.51
CA ALA A 77 -0.63 -1.45 -6.79
C ALA A 77 -0.66 -2.99 -6.78
N MET A 78 -1.32 -3.59 -5.79
CA MET A 78 -1.53 -5.04 -5.69
C MET A 78 -2.21 -5.61 -6.95
N ALA A 79 -3.25 -4.95 -7.43
CA ALA A 79 -4.01 -5.39 -8.61
C ALA A 79 -3.15 -5.39 -9.90
N THR A 80 -2.09 -4.59 -9.97
CA THR A 80 -1.17 -4.57 -11.11
C THR A 80 -0.04 -5.61 -11.00
N GLY A 81 0.13 -6.23 -9.83
CA GLY A 81 1.17 -7.22 -9.59
C GLY A 81 2.57 -6.61 -9.53
N VAL A 82 2.72 -5.47 -8.88
CA VAL A 82 4.03 -4.89 -8.54
C VAL A 82 4.46 -5.32 -7.14
N ALA A 83 5.76 -5.49 -6.91
CA ALA A 83 6.29 -5.69 -5.56
C ALA A 83 6.10 -4.40 -4.74
N ILE A 84 5.63 -4.54 -3.50
CA ILE A 84 5.27 -3.40 -2.63
C ILE A 84 6.16 -3.39 -1.40
N LEU A 85 6.67 -2.19 -1.08
CA LEU A 85 7.31 -1.86 0.20
C LEU A 85 6.60 -0.64 0.79
N ALA A 86 5.91 -0.80 1.92
CA ALA A 86 5.11 0.26 2.53
C ALA A 86 5.55 0.52 3.97
N SER A 87 5.28 1.73 4.47
CA SER A 87 5.42 2.04 5.89
C SER A 87 4.43 1.19 6.72
N ASP A 88 4.76 0.92 7.98
CA ASP A 88 3.99 0.06 8.86
C ASP A 88 2.79 0.75 9.53
N LEU A 89 2.17 1.70 8.83
CA LEU A 89 0.90 2.31 9.25
C LEU A 89 -0.18 1.24 9.41
N SER A 90 -1.06 1.42 10.39
CA SER A 90 -2.15 0.45 10.66
C SER A 90 -3.03 0.18 9.43
N ALA A 91 -3.32 1.22 8.63
CA ALA A 91 -4.06 1.07 7.37
C ALA A 91 -3.31 0.18 6.37
N PHE A 92 -2.01 0.40 6.20
CA PHE A 92 -1.18 -0.38 5.28
C PHE A 92 -0.97 -1.82 5.76
N ARG A 93 -0.79 -2.02 7.08
CA ARG A 93 -0.76 -3.35 7.69
C ARG A 93 -2.04 -4.14 7.37
N ASN A 94 -3.20 -3.49 7.49
CA ASN A 94 -4.49 -4.14 7.18
C ASN A 94 -4.59 -4.53 5.70
N VAL A 95 -4.21 -3.64 4.78
CA VAL A 95 -4.23 -3.94 3.34
C VAL A 95 -3.22 -5.01 2.97
N LEU A 96 -2.05 -5.01 3.57
CA LEU A 96 -1.00 -6.00 3.28
C LEU A 96 -1.05 -7.24 4.19
N GLU A 97 -2.07 -7.38 5.06
CA GLU A 97 -2.18 -8.47 6.04
C GLU A 97 -0.86 -8.69 6.80
N ASP A 98 -0.39 -7.62 7.47
CA ASP A 98 0.85 -7.62 8.25
C ASP A 98 2.09 -8.10 7.48
N GLY A 99 2.16 -7.80 6.19
CA GLY A 99 3.31 -8.10 5.35
C GLY A 99 3.19 -9.37 4.50
N LYS A 100 2.03 -10.00 4.46
CA LYS A 100 1.77 -11.18 3.62
C LYS A 100 1.76 -10.84 2.13
N TRP A 101 1.23 -9.67 1.76
CA TRP A 101 1.03 -9.24 0.37
C TRP A 101 2.01 -8.15 -0.10
N GLY A 102 2.98 -7.82 0.74
CA GLY A 102 4.03 -6.82 0.48
C GLY A 102 4.93 -6.70 1.69
N GLU A 103 6.05 -6.02 1.58
CA GLU A 103 6.92 -5.79 2.74
C GLU A 103 6.58 -4.49 3.45
N LEU A 104 6.84 -4.47 4.76
CA LEU A 104 6.65 -3.30 5.61
C LEU A 104 8.00 -2.82 6.15
N PHE A 105 8.18 -1.51 6.26
CA PHE A 105 9.30 -0.88 6.96
C PHE A 105 8.78 0.04 8.07
N SER A 106 9.63 0.32 9.05
CA SER A 106 9.27 1.18 10.18
C SER A 106 8.95 2.59 9.72
N THR A 107 7.76 3.09 10.05
CA THR A 107 7.29 4.43 9.67
C THR A 107 8.29 5.50 10.11
N SER A 108 8.60 6.45 9.22
CA SER A 108 9.58 7.53 9.42
C SER A 108 11.04 7.08 9.61
N ASP A 109 11.36 5.81 9.34
CA ASP A 109 12.72 5.29 9.40
C ASP A 109 13.32 5.14 8.00
N SER A 110 14.08 6.17 7.57
CA SER A 110 14.76 6.18 6.26
C SER A 110 15.86 5.12 6.15
N VAL A 111 16.45 4.70 7.27
CA VAL A 111 17.49 3.66 7.28
C VAL A 111 16.87 2.27 7.06
N ASP A 112 15.75 1.97 7.74
CA ASP A 112 15.03 0.70 7.51
C ASP A 112 14.46 0.66 6.09
N LEU A 113 13.89 1.77 5.60
CA LEU A 113 13.45 1.88 4.21
C LEU A 113 14.60 1.60 3.23
N ALA A 114 15.74 2.25 3.39
CA ALA A 114 16.88 2.06 2.49
C ALA A 114 17.38 0.61 2.49
N ARG A 115 17.49 0.02 3.68
CA ARG A 115 17.92 -1.38 3.85
C ARG A 115 16.99 -2.37 3.14
N ARG A 116 15.67 -2.22 3.33
CA ARG A 116 14.67 -3.12 2.74
C ARG A 116 14.55 -2.91 1.23
N ALA A 117 14.51 -1.65 0.78
CA ALA A 117 14.47 -1.34 -0.63
C ALA A 117 15.69 -1.90 -1.37
N SER A 118 16.91 -1.72 -0.82
CA SER A 118 18.13 -2.28 -1.41
C SER A 118 18.10 -3.80 -1.46
N ALA A 119 17.59 -4.47 -0.42
CA ALA A 119 17.48 -5.92 -0.41
C ALA A 119 16.50 -6.43 -1.49
N LEU A 120 15.34 -5.76 -1.65
CA LEU A 120 14.37 -6.11 -2.69
C LEU A 120 14.91 -5.81 -4.09
N LEU A 121 15.59 -4.71 -4.30
CA LEU A 121 16.19 -4.36 -5.59
C LEU A 121 17.30 -5.35 -6.01
N ALA A 122 18.04 -5.89 -5.05
CA ALA A 122 19.07 -6.91 -5.29
C ALA A 122 18.51 -8.30 -5.61
N ASP A 123 17.25 -8.59 -5.27
CA ASP A 123 16.64 -9.91 -5.42
C ASP A 123 15.41 -9.89 -6.35
N PRO A 124 15.60 -10.04 -7.67
CA PRO A 124 14.50 -10.08 -8.63
C PRO A 124 13.51 -11.23 -8.40
N LEU A 125 13.97 -12.38 -7.92
CA LEU A 125 13.10 -13.54 -7.65
C LEU A 125 12.15 -13.25 -6.49
N ARG A 126 12.66 -12.61 -5.44
CA ARG A 126 11.85 -12.18 -4.31
C ARG A 126 10.82 -11.15 -4.75
N ARG A 127 11.21 -10.13 -5.56
CA ARG A 127 10.25 -9.16 -6.11
C ARG A 127 9.16 -9.84 -6.92
N GLN A 128 9.51 -10.79 -7.79
CA GLN A 128 8.54 -11.53 -8.59
C GLN A 128 7.59 -12.36 -7.72
N SER A 129 8.10 -13.00 -6.68
CA SER A 129 7.28 -13.73 -5.71
C SER A 129 6.30 -12.82 -4.99
N LEU A 130 6.77 -11.66 -4.48
CA LEU A 130 5.93 -10.65 -3.83
C LEU A 130 4.88 -10.09 -4.78
N ALA A 131 5.25 -9.79 -6.01
CA ALA A 131 4.33 -9.30 -7.05
C ALA A 131 3.20 -10.30 -7.33
N SER A 132 3.52 -11.57 -7.43
CA SER A 132 2.54 -12.64 -7.64
C SER A 132 1.60 -12.79 -6.44
N GLN A 133 2.14 -12.79 -5.21
CA GLN A 133 1.36 -12.86 -3.99
C GLN A 133 0.47 -11.63 -3.83
N SER A 134 1.01 -10.45 -4.09
CA SER A 134 0.29 -9.17 -4.06
C SER A 134 -0.94 -9.20 -4.99
N SER A 135 -0.76 -9.63 -6.23
CA SER A 135 -1.86 -9.76 -7.20
C SER A 135 -2.95 -10.73 -6.74
N GLU A 136 -2.58 -11.85 -6.11
CA GLU A 136 -3.56 -12.76 -5.52
C GLU A 136 -4.33 -12.11 -4.35
N GLY A 137 -3.60 -11.40 -3.48
CA GLY A 137 -4.20 -10.66 -2.37
C GLY A 137 -5.16 -9.55 -2.80
N ALA A 138 -4.97 -8.97 -3.99
CA ALA A 138 -5.83 -7.92 -4.53
C ALA A 138 -7.27 -8.39 -4.78
N LYS A 139 -7.48 -9.67 -5.11
CA LYS A 139 -8.80 -10.23 -5.47
C LYS A 139 -9.86 -10.02 -4.39
N ARG A 140 -9.44 -9.91 -3.13
CA ARG A 140 -10.38 -9.65 -2.02
C ARG A 140 -11.02 -8.25 -2.06
N PHE A 141 -10.46 -7.34 -2.85
CA PHE A 141 -10.98 -6.00 -3.06
C PHE A 141 -11.82 -5.87 -4.33
N ASP A 142 -11.99 -6.97 -5.07
CA ASP A 142 -12.84 -6.98 -6.25
C ASP A 142 -14.29 -6.71 -5.86
N TRP A 143 -14.96 -5.87 -6.63
CA TRP A 143 -16.34 -5.46 -6.36
C TRP A 143 -17.32 -6.63 -6.13
N PRO A 144 -17.28 -7.74 -6.88
CA PRO A 144 -18.16 -8.89 -6.60
C PRO A 144 -17.95 -9.45 -5.18
N VAL A 145 -16.69 -9.56 -4.74
CA VAL A 145 -16.35 -10.08 -3.39
C VAL A 145 -16.82 -9.11 -2.31
N VAL A 146 -16.54 -7.82 -2.48
CA VAL A 146 -16.97 -6.78 -1.53
C VAL A 146 -18.49 -6.67 -1.48
N ALA A 147 -19.16 -6.73 -2.64
CA ALA A 147 -20.61 -6.67 -2.71
C ALA A 147 -21.28 -7.86 -2.00
N GLU A 148 -20.76 -9.07 -2.17
CA GLU A 148 -21.23 -10.27 -1.46
C GLU A 148 -21.14 -10.09 0.06
N GLN A 149 -19.98 -9.63 0.56
CA GLN A 149 -19.80 -9.36 1.99
C GLN A 149 -20.76 -8.28 2.53
N ILE A 150 -21.07 -7.26 1.73
CA ILE A 150 -22.05 -6.24 2.09
C ILE A 150 -23.46 -6.83 2.13
N MET A 151 -23.82 -7.67 1.15
CA MET A 151 -25.13 -8.33 1.12
C MET A 151 -25.31 -9.27 2.31
N ASP A 152 -24.28 -10.02 2.69
CA ASP A 152 -24.30 -10.86 3.90
C ASP A 152 -24.62 -10.04 5.16
N VAL A 153 -24.07 -8.83 5.28
CA VAL A 153 -24.39 -7.92 6.39
C VAL A 153 -25.86 -7.45 6.31
N TYR A 154 -26.36 -7.12 5.12
CA TYR A 154 -27.77 -6.74 4.96
C TYR A 154 -28.72 -7.88 5.31
N ASP A 155 -28.45 -9.09 4.86
CA ASP A 155 -29.24 -10.27 5.17
C ASP A 155 -29.26 -10.56 6.67
N LEU A 156 -28.11 -10.38 7.31
CA LEU A 156 -27.93 -10.53 8.75
C LEU A 156 -28.78 -9.53 9.55
N VAL A 157 -28.87 -8.28 9.08
CA VAL A 157 -29.59 -7.20 9.77
C VAL A 157 -31.08 -7.18 9.42
N SER A 158 -31.45 -7.60 8.21
CA SER A 158 -32.84 -7.62 7.73
C SER A 158 -33.61 -8.90 8.06
N GLY A 159 -32.93 -9.98 8.44
CA GLY A 159 -33.55 -11.23 8.89
C GLY A 159 -34.38 -11.05 10.16
N ASN A 160 -35.64 -11.44 10.13
CA ASN A 160 -36.76 -11.33 11.07
C ASN A 160 -36.43 -11.37 12.57
N GLY A 161 -35.69 -10.40 13.11
CA GLY A 161 -35.55 -10.17 14.56
C GLY A 161 -34.87 -11.29 15.37
N GLU A 162 -34.35 -12.32 14.75
CA GLU A 162 -33.50 -13.29 15.44
C GLU A 162 -32.14 -12.62 15.78
N LYS A 163 -31.76 -12.67 17.07
CA LYS A 163 -30.49 -12.13 17.51
C LYS A 163 -29.34 -12.83 16.80
N VAL A 164 -28.65 -12.09 15.96
CA VAL A 164 -27.42 -12.56 15.34
C VAL A 164 -26.38 -12.82 16.42
N VAL A 165 -26.05 -14.08 16.64
CA VAL A 165 -24.93 -14.47 17.50
C VAL A 165 -23.67 -14.47 16.65
N LEU A 166 -22.97 -13.34 16.65
CA LEU A 166 -21.63 -13.27 16.03
C LEU A 166 -20.69 -14.23 16.75
N ALA A 167 -20.11 -15.16 16.01
CA ALA A 167 -19.03 -15.98 16.53
C ALA A 167 -17.94 -15.09 17.13
N SER A 168 -17.35 -15.50 18.24
CA SER A 168 -16.57 -14.71 19.21
C SER A 168 -15.24 -14.15 18.72
N GLY A 169 -15.12 -13.75 17.45
CA GLY A 169 -13.91 -13.23 16.85
C GLY A 169 -13.87 -11.71 16.61
N ASN A 170 -15.00 -11.03 16.52
CA ASN A 170 -15.04 -9.60 16.17
C ASN A 170 -15.74 -8.76 17.25
N ARG A 171 -15.03 -8.47 18.35
CA ARG A 171 -15.55 -7.70 19.51
C ARG A 171 -15.93 -6.25 19.19
N ALA A 172 -15.53 -5.71 18.06
CA ALA A 172 -15.81 -4.31 17.70
C ALA A 172 -17.27 -4.09 17.29
N TRP A 173 -17.88 -5.03 16.57
CA TRP A 173 -19.26 -4.93 16.10
C TRP A 173 -20.31 -5.25 17.17
N SER A 174 -19.99 -6.09 18.14
CA SER A 174 -20.91 -6.42 19.22
C SER A 174 -21.22 -5.25 20.16
N LYS A 175 -20.39 -4.21 20.19
CA LYS A 175 -20.63 -2.98 20.98
C LYS A 175 -21.59 -2.00 20.28
N LEU A 176 -21.57 -1.97 18.96
CA LEU A 176 -22.45 -1.06 18.17
C LEU A 176 -23.93 -1.50 18.23
N ILE A 177 -24.18 -2.80 18.30
CA ILE A 177 -25.53 -3.39 18.28
C ILE A 177 -26.21 -3.29 19.67
N ARG A 178 -25.44 -3.21 20.76
CA ARG A 178 -25.99 -3.10 22.14
C ARG A 178 -26.44 -1.70 22.56
N GLY A 179 -26.16 -0.67 21.77
CA GLY A 179 -26.44 0.74 22.10
C GLY A 179 -27.76 1.30 21.60
N ARG A 180 -28.66 0.50 21.04
CA ARG A 180 -29.97 0.96 20.55
C ARG A 180 -31.13 0.11 21.09
N GLY A 181 -31.22 0.04 22.38
CA GLY A 181 -32.35 -0.63 23.03
C GLY A 181 -32.52 -0.13 24.45
N GLU A 182 -32.91 1.14 24.61
CA GLU A 182 -33.67 1.74 25.69
C GLU A 182 -34.39 2.97 25.16
#